data_d741d78a36e88f6f4e5af1123077f676
#
_entry.id   d741d78a36e88f6f4e5af1123077f676
#
_cell.length_a   1.000
_cell.length_b   1.000
_cell.length_c   1.000
_cell.angle_alpha   90.00
_cell.angle_beta   90.00
_cell.angle_gamma   90.00
#
_symmetry.space_group_name_H-M   'P 1'
#
loop_
_entity.id
_entity.type
_entity.pdbx_description
1 polymer ?
#
loop_
_entity_poly.entity_id
_entity_poly.type
_entity_poly.pdbx_seq_one_letter_code
_entity_poly.pdbx_strand_id
1 'polypeptide(L)'
;VNMLSASAKVGNTPSDIFNSILLGRAIFLDHGFDLIPGFRVITIYAHLSHIDKNIIPGAVIKAGAVIGKSGNSGTRESTVGLKDGAHLHWEMILQKGKKEIYLGKDVPNPQLYAMLRRIFYKENP
;
A
#
# COMPACT_ATOMS: atom_id res chain seq x y z
N VAL A 1 10.01 2.60 14.44
CA VAL A 1 9.75 3.79 13.61
C VAL A 1 8.28 3.79 13.23
N ASN A 2 7.64 4.94 13.37
CA ASN A 2 6.22 5.10 13.02
C ASN A 2 6.09 5.47 11.55
N MET A 3 5.08 4.92 10.85
CA MET A 3 4.87 5.19 9.42
C MET A 3 4.60 6.65 9.11
N LEU A 4 4.09 7.43 10.07
CA LEU A 4 3.83 8.85 9.86
C LEU A 4 5.10 9.70 9.69
N SER A 5 6.25 9.17 10.08
CA SER A 5 7.55 9.86 9.95
C SER A 5 8.56 9.08 9.11
N ALA A 6 8.18 7.91 8.62
CA ALA A 6 9.08 7.04 7.87
C ALA A 6 9.19 7.45 6.40
N SER A 7 10.25 7.04 5.76
CA SER A 7 10.37 7.06 4.30
C SER A 7 10.21 5.65 3.76
N ALA A 8 9.88 5.54 2.49
CA ALA A 8 9.72 4.26 1.82
C ALA A 8 10.28 4.34 0.41
N LYS A 9 10.59 3.20 -0.18
CA LYS A 9 11.08 3.09 -1.53
C LYS A 9 9.98 2.53 -2.43
N VAL A 10 9.80 3.12 -3.61
CA VAL A 10 8.87 2.58 -4.60
C VAL A 10 9.39 1.21 -5.06
N GLY A 11 8.56 0.20 -4.89
CA GLY A 11 8.89 -1.16 -5.32
C GLY A 11 8.68 -1.36 -6.81
N ASN A 12 9.17 -2.48 -7.31
CA ASN A 12 8.91 -2.89 -8.68
C ASN A 12 7.46 -3.29 -8.86
N THR A 13 6.99 -3.20 -10.10
CA THR A 13 5.69 -3.78 -10.46
C THR A 13 5.68 -5.25 -10.06
N PRO A 14 4.58 -5.75 -9.47
CA PRO A 14 4.52 -7.14 -9.08
C PRO A 14 4.77 -8.05 -10.28
N SER A 15 5.51 -9.13 -10.05
CA SER A 15 5.74 -10.15 -11.06
C SER A 15 4.46 -10.92 -11.39
N ASP A 16 3.45 -10.80 -10.57
CA ASP A 16 2.16 -11.44 -10.77
C ASP A 16 1.26 -10.54 -11.61
N ILE A 17 1.19 -10.86 -12.90
CA ILE A 17 0.38 -10.12 -13.86
C ILE A 17 -1.10 -10.13 -13.46
N PHE A 18 -1.57 -11.22 -12.90
CA PHE A 18 -2.97 -11.34 -12.47
C PHE A 18 -3.31 -10.32 -11.39
N ASN A 19 -2.44 -10.19 -10.38
CA ASN A 19 -2.63 -9.18 -9.34
C ASN A 19 -2.59 -7.77 -9.91
N SER A 20 -1.69 -7.50 -10.84
CA SER A 20 -1.60 -6.19 -11.50
C SER A 20 -2.87 -5.84 -12.25
N ILE A 21 -3.47 -6.81 -12.94
CA ILE A 21 -4.74 -6.61 -13.67
C ILE A 21 -5.88 -6.29 -12.69
N LEU A 22 -5.97 -7.03 -11.58
CA LEU A 22 -7.04 -6.83 -10.59
C LEU A 22 -6.89 -5.52 -9.83
N LEU A 23 -5.66 -5.05 -9.61
CA LEU A 23 -5.39 -3.84 -8.85
C LEU A 23 -5.49 -2.57 -9.71
N GLY A 24 -5.47 -2.70 -11.03
CA GLY A 24 -5.41 -1.56 -11.93
C GLY A 24 -4.10 -0.80 -11.79
N ARG A 25 -4.17 0.54 -11.78
CA ARG A 25 -2.98 1.36 -11.50
C ARG A 25 -2.68 1.28 -10.02
N ALA A 26 -1.52 0.76 -9.69
CA ALA A 26 -1.13 0.51 -8.30
C ALA A 26 0.30 0.96 -8.03
N ILE A 27 0.53 1.37 -6.79
CA ILE A 27 1.86 1.71 -6.28
C ILE A 27 2.18 0.75 -5.13
N PHE A 28 3.40 0.21 -5.16
CA PHE A 28 3.92 -0.65 -4.10
C PHE A 28 5.04 0.11 -3.41
N LEU A 29 4.93 0.29 -2.09
CA LEU A 29 5.97 0.91 -1.28
C LEU A 29 6.61 -0.11 -0.38
N ASP A 30 7.93 -0.18 -0.43
CA ASP A 30 8.74 -1.03 0.43
C ASP A 30 9.27 -0.17 1.59
N HIS A 31 8.84 -0.48 2.79
CA HIS A 31 9.23 0.24 4.02
C HIS A 31 10.42 -0.42 4.73
N GLY A 32 10.98 -1.49 4.16
CA GLY A 32 12.09 -2.20 4.77
C GLY A 32 11.70 -2.94 6.04
N PHE A 33 12.67 -3.12 6.95
CA PHE A 33 12.54 -3.96 8.14
C PHE A 33 12.44 -3.18 9.44
N ASP A 34 12.45 -1.84 9.39
CA ASP A 34 12.57 -1.01 10.58
C ASP A 34 11.23 -0.74 11.28
N LEU A 35 10.11 -0.82 10.56
CA LEU A 35 8.80 -0.52 11.13
C LEU A 35 8.33 -1.62 12.09
N ILE A 36 8.49 -2.86 11.69
CA ILE A 36 8.12 -4.02 12.49
C ILE A 36 9.34 -4.95 12.52
N PRO A 37 9.99 -5.10 13.66
CA PRO A 37 11.21 -5.91 13.75
C PRO A 37 10.99 -7.33 13.22
N GLY A 38 11.89 -7.77 12.34
CA GLY A 38 11.85 -9.11 11.76
C GLY A 38 10.97 -9.26 10.52
N PHE A 39 10.25 -8.19 10.12
CA PHE A 39 9.38 -8.23 8.94
C PHE A 39 9.69 -7.10 7.98
N ARG A 40 9.74 -7.43 6.69
CA ARG A 40 9.67 -6.43 5.64
C ARG A 40 8.22 -5.97 5.50
N VAL A 41 8.01 -4.67 5.50
CA VAL A 41 6.68 -4.09 5.39
C VAL A 41 6.48 -3.52 3.99
N ILE A 42 5.40 -3.94 3.33
CA ILE A 42 5.01 -3.45 2.01
C ILE A 42 3.60 -2.92 2.10
N THR A 43 3.36 -1.72 1.55
CA THR A 43 2.01 -1.19 1.40
C THR A 43 1.67 -1.07 -0.08
N ILE A 44 0.40 -1.29 -0.39
CA ILE A 44 -0.13 -1.27 -1.75
C ILE A 44 -1.24 -0.23 -1.81
N TYR A 45 -1.20 0.58 -2.85
CA TYR A 45 -2.20 1.62 -3.14
C TYR A 45 -2.74 1.35 -4.52
N ALA A 46 -4.00 0.93 -4.62
CA ALA A 46 -4.55 0.40 -5.86
C ALA A 46 -5.81 1.13 -6.33
N HIS A 47 -6.24 0.81 -7.54
CA HIS A 47 -7.36 1.43 -8.25
C HIS A 47 -7.16 2.93 -8.46
N LEU A 48 -5.91 3.36 -8.63
CA LEU A 48 -5.59 4.77 -8.80
C LEU A 48 -6.04 5.29 -10.17
N SER A 49 -6.47 6.54 -10.22
CA SER A 49 -6.76 7.23 -11.48
C SER A 49 -5.52 7.85 -12.07
N HIS A 50 -4.53 8.18 -11.22
CA HIS A 50 -3.31 8.85 -11.63
C HIS A 50 -2.19 8.47 -10.67
N ILE A 51 -1.01 8.25 -11.22
CA ILE A 51 0.24 8.05 -10.46
C ILE A 51 1.16 9.22 -10.82
N ASP A 52 1.69 9.90 -9.79
CA ASP A 52 2.60 11.02 -10.02
C ASP A 52 3.82 10.55 -10.79
N LYS A 53 4.29 11.40 -11.71
CA LYS A 53 5.40 11.07 -12.62
C LYS A 53 6.71 10.75 -11.90
N ASN A 54 6.87 11.21 -10.66
CA ASN A 54 8.08 10.96 -9.86
C ASN A 54 8.04 9.59 -9.16
N ILE A 55 6.93 8.88 -9.23
CA ILE A 55 6.75 7.58 -8.60
C ILE A 55 7.21 6.51 -9.57
N ILE A 56 8.49 6.20 -9.52
CA ILE A 56 9.13 5.19 -10.35
C ILE A 56 9.87 4.19 -9.45
N PRO A 57 10.06 2.94 -9.89
CA PRO A 57 10.78 1.95 -9.08
C PRO A 57 12.12 2.48 -8.58
N GLY A 58 12.37 2.31 -7.28
CA GLY A 58 13.59 2.78 -6.63
C GLY A 58 13.52 4.19 -6.06
N ALA A 59 12.51 4.99 -6.40
CA ALA A 59 12.35 6.33 -5.83
C ALA A 59 12.06 6.24 -4.33
N VAL A 60 12.62 7.18 -3.56
CA VAL A 60 12.40 7.28 -2.11
C VAL A 60 11.27 8.28 -1.87
N ILE A 61 10.27 7.86 -1.11
CA ILE A 61 9.08 8.64 -0.80
C ILE A 61 9.03 8.90 0.69
N LYS A 62 8.83 10.15 1.07
CA LYS A 62 8.69 10.52 2.48
C LYS A 62 7.22 10.50 2.89
N ALA A 63 6.99 10.25 4.18
CA ALA A 63 5.65 10.31 4.74
C ALA A 63 4.99 11.66 4.43
N GLY A 64 3.72 11.63 4.06
CA GLY A 64 2.96 12.82 3.68
C GLY A 64 3.08 13.23 2.22
N ALA A 65 3.97 12.63 1.45
CA ALA A 65 4.09 12.94 0.02
C ALA A 65 2.85 12.47 -0.75
N VAL A 66 2.42 13.28 -1.69
CA VAL A 66 1.35 12.88 -2.61
C VAL A 66 1.94 11.94 -3.65
N ILE A 67 1.34 10.76 -3.81
CA ILE A 67 1.84 9.75 -4.75
C ILE A 67 0.92 9.55 -5.94
N GLY A 68 -0.34 9.98 -5.85
CA GLY A 68 -1.29 9.81 -6.94
C GLY A 68 -2.68 10.23 -6.52
N LYS A 69 -3.66 9.80 -7.30
CA LYS A 69 -5.07 10.09 -7.05
C LYS A 69 -5.87 8.80 -7.07
N SER A 70 -6.84 8.67 -6.16
CA SER A 70 -7.73 7.53 -6.12
C SER A 70 -8.64 7.48 -7.35
N GLY A 71 -9.15 6.31 -7.68
CA GLY A 71 -10.00 6.10 -8.83
C GLY A 71 -10.66 4.74 -8.77
N ASN A 72 -11.01 4.21 -9.92
CA ASN A 72 -11.64 2.88 -10.05
C ASN A 72 -10.94 1.98 -11.07
N SER A 73 -9.70 2.28 -11.44
CA SER A 73 -8.96 1.46 -12.41
C SER A 73 -8.86 0.00 -11.92
N GLY A 74 -8.93 -0.95 -12.83
CA GLY A 74 -8.90 -2.37 -12.50
C GLY A 74 -10.21 -2.90 -11.92
N THR A 75 -11.27 -2.08 -11.84
CA THR A 75 -12.58 -2.52 -11.38
C THR A 75 -13.49 -2.83 -12.56
N ARG A 76 -14.62 -3.50 -12.29
CA ARG A 76 -15.63 -3.79 -13.30
C ARG A 76 -16.19 -2.50 -13.91
N GLU A 77 -16.46 -1.50 -13.09
CA GLU A 77 -16.99 -0.21 -13.55
C GLU A 77 -16.06 0.46 -14.54
N SER A 78 -14.74 0.36 -14.28
CA SER A 78 -13.73 0.88 -15.19
C SER A 78 -13.79 0.21 -16.57
N THR A 79 -14.04 -1.09 -16.62
CA THR A 79 -14.04 -1.83 -17.90
C THR A 79 -15.20 -1.44 -18.82
N VAL A 80 -16.26 -0.88 -18.27
CA VAL A 80 -17.42 -0.40 -19.04
C VAL A 80 -17.46 1.12 -19.15
N GLY A 81 -16.35 1.78 -18.84
CA GLY A 81 -16.22 3.24 -18.99
C GLY A 81 -16.89 4.08 -17.90
N LEU A 82 -17.40 3.46 -16.85
CA LEU A 82 -17.99 4.18 -15.72
C LEU A 82 -16.91 4.64 -14.75
N LYS A 83 -17.15 5.77 -14.09
CA LYS A 83 -16.27 6.28 -13.02
C LYS A 83 -16.82 6.04 -11.64
N ASP A 84 -17.88 5.26 -11.52
CA ASP A 84 -18.51 4.92 -10.25
C ASP A 84 -17.62 4.03 -9.41
N GLY A 85 -17.83 4.05 -8.11
CA GLY A 85 -17.12 3.18 -7.19
C GLY A 85 -15.68 3.58 -6.93
N ALA A 86 -15.29 4.81 -7.27
CA ALA A 86 -13.92 5.28 -7.00
C ALA A 86 -13.60 5.18 -5.50
N HIS A 87 -12.50 4.51 -5.19
CA HIS A 87 -12.04 4.32 -3.82
C HIS A 87 -10.56 3.97 -3.81
N LEU A 88 -9.91 4.18 -2.68
CA LEU A 88 -8.56 3.69 -2.47
C LEU A 88 -8.63 2.26 -1.93
N HIS A 89 -8.03 1.34 -2.66
CA HIS A 89 -7.75 0.00 -2.13
C HIS A 89 -6.35 0.02 -1.53
N TRP A 90 -6.26 -0.17 -0.22
CA TRP A 90 -4.99 -0.14 0.50
C TRP A 90 -4.77 -1.47 1.20
N GLU A 91 -3.56 -2.00 1.06
CA GLU A 91 -3.16 -3.22 1.75
C GLU A 91 -1.82 -3.03 2.43
N MET A 92 -1.61 -3.75 3.52
CA MET A 92 -0.34 -3.83 4.21
C MET A 92 0.06 -5.28 4.37
N ILE A 93 1.27 -5.60 3.92
CA ILE A 93 1.80 -6.96 3.90
C ILE A 93 3.06 -7.00 4.73
N LEU A 94 3.15 -8.01 5.60
CA LEU A 94 4.34 -8.31 6.37
C LEU A 94 5.00 -9.55 5.77
N GLN A 95 6.28 -9.44 5.42
CA GLN A 95 7.04 -10.54 4.82
C GLN A 95 8.16 -10.98 5.75
N LYS A 96 8.29 -12.29 5.95
CA LYS A 96 9.40 -12.90 6.66
C LYS A 96 9.79 -14.19 5.94
N GLY A 97 10.92 -14.17 5.22
CA GLY A 97 11.30 -15.27 4.35
C GLY A 97 10.23 -15.50 3.29
N LYS A 98 9.68 -16.72 3.24
CA LYS A 98 8.59 -17.06 2.31
C LYS A 98 7.21 -16.83 2.88
N LYS A 99 7.11 -16.40 4.14
CA LYS A 99 5.84 -16.15 4.80
C LYS A 99 5.36 -14.74 4.50
N GLU A 100 4.08 -14.61 4.14
CA GLU A 100 3.42 -13.33 3.94
C GLU A 100 2.16 -13.26 4.79
N ILE A 101 1.98 -12.14 5.47
CA ILE A 101 0.79 -11.86 6.29
C ILE A 101 0.13 -10.62 5.72
N TYR A 102 -1.09 -10.76 5.24
CA TYR A 102 -1.93 -9.66 4.76
C TYR A 102 -2.78 -9.18 5.93
N LEU A 103 -2.53 -7.97 6.43
CA LEU A 103 -3.17 -7.52 7.68
C LEU A 103 -4.69 -7.56 7.61
N GLY A 104 -5.28 -7.12 6.51
CA GLY A 104 -6.73 -7.09 6.38
C GLY A 104 -7.38 -8.45 6.23
N LYS A 105 -6.62 -9.47 5.86
CA LYS A 105 -7.11 -10.83 5.63
C LYS A 105 -6.75 -11.78 6.76
N ASP A 106 -5.50 -11.70 7.24
CA ASP A 106 -4.92 -12.74 8.11
C ASP A 106 -4.96 -12.36 9.58
N VAL A 107 -5.20 -11.10 9.91
CA VAL A 107 -5.21 -10.62 11.30
C VAL A 107 -6.63 -10.17 11.66
N PRO A 108 -7.30 -10.87 12.58
CA PRO A 108 -8.66 -10.51 12.97
C PRO A 108 -8.71 -9.30 13.90
N ASN A 109 -9.87 -8.65 13.98
CA ASN A 109 -10.14 -7.67 15.02
C ASN A 109 -10.36 -8.39 16.38
N PRO A 110 -9.96 -7.82 17.51
CA PRO A 110 -9.43 -6.46 17.68
C PRO A 110 -7.92 -6.32 17.43
N GLN A 111 -7.19 -7.42 17.16
CA GLN A 111 -5.73 -7.40 16.97
C GLN A 111 -5.33 -6.49 15.81
N LEU A 112 -6.06 -6.56 14.70
CA LEU A 112 -5.79 -5.72 13.54
C LEU A 112 -5.86 -4.23 13.89
N TYR A 113 -6.91 -3.82 14.58
CA TYR A 113 -7.10 -2.44 15.00
C TYR A 113 -5.97 -1.96 15.92
N ALA A 114 -5.59 -2.81 16.88
CA ALA A 114 -4.50 -2.49 17.80
C ALA A 114 -3.16 -2.31 17.07
N MET A 115 -2.86 -3.19 16.10
CA MET A 115 -1.64 -3.08 15.30
C MET A 115 -1.63 -1.79 14.48
N LEU A 116 -2.72 -1.48 13.80
CA LEU A 116 -2.81 -0.28 12.96
C LEU A 116 -2.68 0.99 13.81
N ARG A 117 -3.27 1.02 14.98
CA ARG A 117 -3.09 2.17 15.89
C ARG A 117 -1.65 2.37 16.31
N ARG A 118 -0.93 1.31 16.61
CA ARG A 118 0.50 1.41 16.98
C ARG A 118 1.35 1.91 15.83
N ILE A 119 1.05 1.49 14.61
CA ILE A 119 1.82 1.86 13.43
C ILE A 119 1.55 3.31 13.03
N PHE A 120 0.30 3.75 13.09
CA PHE A 120 -0.14 5.06 12.61
C PHE A 120 -0.43 6.07 13.72
N TYR A 121 -0.18 5.71 14.97
CA TYR A 121 -0.42 6.61 16.07
C TYR A 121 0.52 7.80 16.01
N LYS A 122 -0.06 8.99 16.00
CA LYS A 122 0.70 10.23 16.09
C LYS A 122 0.59 10.76 17.51
N GLU A 123 1.73 10.83 18.21
CA GLU A 123 1.77 11.44 19.51
C GLU A 123 1.50 12.94 19.38
N ASN A 124 0.56 13.43 20.17
CA ASN A 124 0.40 14.87 20.30
C ASN A 124 1.53 15.40 21.19
N PRO A 125 2.21 16.48 20.74
CA PRO A 125 3.24 17.09 21.56
C PRO A 125 2.68 17.66 22.85
#